data_d87dbc0d2ef451310be928e340cfce11
#
_entry.id   d87dbc0d2ef451310be928e340cfce11
#
_cell.length_a   1.000
_cell.length_b   1.000
_cell.length_c   1.000
_cell.angle_alpha   90.00
_cell.angle_beta   90.00
_cell.angle_gamma   90.00
#
_symmetry.space_group_name_H-M   'P 1'
#
loop_
_entity.id
_entity.type
_entity.pdbx_description
1 polymer ?
#
loop_
_entity_poly.entity_id
_entity_poly.type
_entity_poly.pdbx_seq_one_letter_code
_entity_poly.pdbx_strand_id
1 'polypeptide(L)'
;RRLTEAGVPVATVYCAAGDLNGSKGSHFDTHADNFNELKNAMLPPFDQAAATLVEDLRERGRLDETLIVMLTDFGRTPKINGGAGRDHFAGCYSAVFAGGGIQGGQVYGKSTPSGHEPDEKGCGPPDLHATIFQAMGIDTRHTLPNPEDLPLAICDGKPLPLF
;
A
#
# COMPACT_ATOMS: atom_id res chain seq x y z
N ARG A 1 -14.94 6.51 1.01
CA ARG A 1 -16.13 6.40 0.20
C ARG A 1 -16.79 7.77 -0.05
N ARG A 2 -17.34 8.45 0.99
CA ARG A 2 -18.06 9.73 0.80
C ARG A 2 -17.26 10.79 0.04
N LEU A 3 -15.95 10.85 0.22
CA LEU A 3 -15.09 11.79 -0.51
C LEU A 3 -15.04 11.47 -2.01
N THR A 4 -14.89 10.20 -2.37
CA THR A 4 -14.88 9.80 -3.79
C THR A 4 -16.25 10.01 -4.44
N GLU A 5 -17.35 9.75 -3.73
CA GLU A 5 -18.71 10.06 -4.19
C GLU A 5 -18.91 11.58 -4.41
N ALA A 6 -18.24 12.41 -3.64
CA ALA A 6 -18.25 13.87 -3.80
C ALA A 6 -17.27 14.38 -4.89
N GLY A 7 -16.63 13.49 -5.63
CA GLY A 7 -15.72 13.84 -6.72
C GLY A 7 -14.26 14.10 -6.28
N VAL A 8 -13.88 13.77 -5.06
CA VAL A 8 -12.48 13.85 -4.63
C VAL A 8 -11.70 12.70 -5.29
N PRO A 9 -10.72 12.98 -6.16
CA PRO A 9 -10.07 11.96 -6.96
C PRO A 9 -9.10 11.07 -6.15
N VAL A 10 -8.52 11.60 -5.08
CA VAL A 10 -7.57 10.87 -4.23
C VAL A 10 -7.86 11.16 -2.76
N ALA A 11 -7.98 10.10 -1.96
CA ALA A 11 -8.12 10.21 -0.51
C ALA A 11 -7.09 9.31 0.17
N THR A 12 -6.21 9.89 0.96
CA THR A 12 -5.23 9.13 1.75
C THR A 12 -5.74 8.98 3.18
N VAL A 13 -5.67 7.77 3.68
CA VAL A 13 -6.05 7.43 5.06
C VAL A 13 -4.85 6.81 5.77
N TYR A 14 -4.43 7.42 6.85
CA TYR A 14 -3.41 6.84 7.72
C TYR A 14 -4.08 5.88 8.71
N CYS A 15 -3.71 4.60 8.62
CA CYS A 15 -4.15 3.58 9.56
C CYS A 15 -3.25 3.61 10.81
N ALA A 16 -3.44 4.60 11.65
CA ALA A 16 -2.79 4.68 12.95
C ALA A 16 -3.84 4.53 14.05
N ALA A 17 -3.61 3.64 15.00
CA ALA A 17 -4.37 3.64 16.24
C ALA A 17 -3.67 4.57 17.25
N GLY A 18 -4.44 5.25 18.05
CA GLY A 18 -3.92 6.15 19.08
C GLY A 18 -3.76 7.60 18.63
N ASP A 19 -3.05 8.36 19.43
CA ASP A 19 -2.79 9.75 19.10
C ASP A 19 -1.79 9.86 17.94
N LEU A 20 -2.04 10.79 17.05
CA LEU A 20 -1.17 11.09 15.91
C LEU A 20 0.23 11.59 16.33
N ASN A 21 0.45 11.81 17.61
CA ASN A 21 1.73 12.21 18.18
C ASN A 21 2.61 11.01 18.54
N GLY A 22 2.13 9.78 18.32
CA GLY A 22 2.92 8.56 18.39
C GLY A 22 3.42 8.15 19.78
N SER A 23 2.84 8.70 20.83
CA SER A 23 3.39 8.54 22.17
C SER A 23 2.67 7.55 23.08
N LYS A 24 1.44 7.17 22.75
CA LYS A 24 0.66 6.23 23.59
C LYS A 24 -0.36 5.45 22.75
N GLY A 25 -0.27 4.15 22.82
CA GLY A 25 -1.19 3.22 22.15
C GLY A 25 -0.48 2.28 21.20
N SER A 26 -1.17 1.25 20.77
CA SER A 26 -0.66 0.29 19.80
C SER A 26 -0.60 0.92 18.41
N HIS A 27 0.47 0.66 17.67
CA HIS A 27 0.69 1.14 16.31
C HIS A 27 1.42 0.09 15.48
N PHE A 28 1.49 0.27 14.16
CA PHE A 28 2.17 -0.70 13.28
C PHE A 28 3.70 -0.68 13.39
N ASP A 29 4.28 0.28 14.08
CA ASP A 29 5.74 0.36 14.33
C ASP A 29 6.16 -0.50 15.52
N THR A 30 6.07 -1.81 15.36
CA THR A 30 6.17 -2.83 16.41
C THR A 30 7.60 -3.35 16.61
N HIS A 31 8.49 -2.53 17.19
CA HIS A 31 9.85 -2.94 17.56
C HIS A 31 9.93 -3.90 18.76
N ALA A 32 8.83 -4.07 19.48
CA ALA A 32 8.68 -5.04 20.55
C ALA A 32 7.28 -5.63 20.50
N ASP A 33 7.11 -6.83 21.03
CA ASP A 33 5.81 -7.54 21.15
C ASP A 33 4.93 -7.52 19.89
N ASN A 34 5.56 -7.59 18.72
CA ASN A 34 4.93 -7.43 17.40
C ASN A 34 3.67 -8.28 17.22
N PHE A 35 3.69 -9.52 17.68
CA PHE A 35 2.60 -10.46 17.40
C PHE A 35 1.35 -10.15 18.21
N ASN A 36 1.51 -9.79 19.49
CA ASN A 36 0.38 -9.43 20.35
C ASN A 36 -0.20 -8.08 19.94
N GLU A 37 0.66 -7.09 19.65
CA GLU A 37 0.25 -5.77 19.18
C GLU A 37 -0.55 -5.86 17.87
N LEU A 38 -0.05 -6.60 16.90
CA LEU A 38 -0.77 -6.79 15.64
C LEU A 38 -2.06 -7.58 15.84
N LYS A 39 -2.01 -8.72 16.53
CA LYS A 39 -3.15 -9.62 16.67
C LYS A 39 -4.29 -9.03 17.49
N ASN A 40 -3.97 -8.33 18.58
CA ASN A 40 -4.98 -7.93 19.56
C ASN A 40 -5.43 -6.48 19.40
N ALA A 41 -4.61 -5.63 18.77
CA ALA A 41 -4.89 -4.20 18.69
C ALA A 41 -5.00 -3.67 17.27
N MET A 42 -4.01 -3.95 16.40
CA MET A 42 -3.91 -3.26 15.13
C MET A 42 -4.68 -3.92 13.99
N LEU A 43 -4.55 -5.24 13.82
CA LEU A 43 -5.17 -5.94 12.69
C LEU A 43 -6.69 -6.05 12.77
N PRO A 44 -7.34 -6.28 13.93
CA PRO A 44 -8.79 -6.43 13.94
C PRO A 44 -9.56 -5.21 13.42
N PRO A 45 -9.30 -3.97 13.86
CA PRO A 45 -9.99 -2.80 13.30
C PRO A 45 -9.58 -2.52 11.84
N PHE A 46 -8.32 -2.78 11.46
CA PHE A 46 -7.86 -2.63 10.07
C PHE A 46 -8.58 -3.60 9.15
N ASP A 47 -8.62 -4.88 9.50
CA ASP A 47 -9.26 -5.94 8.73
C ASP A 47 -10.76 -5.64 8.51
N GLN A 48 -11.45 -5.29 9.59
CA GLN A 48 -12.86 -4.91 9.52
C GLN A 48 -13.08 -3.68 8.62
N ALA A 49 -12.26 -2.65 8.76
CA ALA A 49 -12.41 -1.43 7.97
C ALA A 49 -12.12 -1.68 6.47
N ALA A 50 -11.06 -2.42 6.17
CA ALA A 50 -10.67 -2.74 4.81
C ALA A 50 -11.71 -3.62 4.11
N ALA A 51 -12.14 -4.71 4.76
CA ALA A 51 -13.17 -5.59 4.21
C ALA A 51 -14.48 -4.84 3.97
N THR A 52 -14.96 -4.08 4.96
CA THR A 52 -16.20 -3.30 4.84
C THR A 52 -16.11 -2.25 3.73
N LEU A 53 -14.96 -1.60 3.54
CA LEU A 53 -14.79 -0.63 2.45
C LEU A 53 -14.91 -1.30 1.08
N VAL A 54 -14.26 -2.44 0.88
CA VAL A 54 -14.33 -3.20 -0.38
C VAL A 54 -15.76 -3.69 -0.64
N GLU A 55 -16.41 -4.24 0.37
CA GLU A 55 -17.80 -4.74 0.26
C GLU A 55 -18.78 -3.60 -0.04
N ASP A 56 -18.72 -2.47 0.68
CA ASP A 56 -19.62 -1.32 0.46
C ASP A 56 -19.44 -0.74 -0.96
N LEU A 57 -18.21 -0.63 -1.45
CA LEU A 57 -17.96 -0.17 -2.82
C LEU A 57 -18.47 -1.16 -3.86
N ARG A 58 -18.30 -2.46 -3.63
CA ARG A 58 -18.81 -3.52 -4.51
C ARG A 58 -20.34 -3.51 -4.57
N GLU A 59 -21.00 -3.48 -3.43
CA GLU A 59 -22.47 -3.46 -3.35
C GLU A 59 -23.11 -2.24 -4.03
N ARG A 60 -22.37 -1.13 -4.05
CA ARG A 60 -22.77 0.11 -4.73
C ARG A 60 -22.40 0.16 -6.21
N GLY A 61 -21.75 -0.89 -6.74
CA GLY A 61 -21.25 -0.91 -8.12
C GLY A 61 -20.15 0.12 -8.39
N ARG A 62 -19.39 0.51 -7.36
CA ARG A 62 -18.34 1.54 -7.47
C ARG A 62 -16.91 1.00 -7.32
N LEU A 63 -16.76 -0.29 -7.08
CA LEU A 63 -15.44 -0.88 -6.88
C LEU A 63 -14.60 -0.81 -8.16
N ASP A 64 -15.21 -0.99 -9.33
CA ASP A 64 -14.51 -0.93 -10.60
C ASP A 64 -14.03 0.50 -10.97
N GLU A 65 -14.66 1.52 -10.38
CA GLU A 65 -14.30 2.94 -10.56
C GLU A 65 -13.39 3.47 -9.43
N THR A 66 -13.08 2.65 -8.43
CA THR A 66 -12.33 3.07 -7.25
C THR A 66 -11.18 2.13 -6.97
N LEU A 67 -9.96 2.58 -7.24
CA LEU A 67 -8.77 1.83 -6.83
C LEU A 67 -8.51 2.01 -5.34
N ILE A 68 -8.44 0.90 -4.61
CA ILE A 68 -7.99 0.85 -3.23
C ILE A 68 -6.56 0.33 -3.24
N VAL A 69 -5.65 1.08 -2.60
CA VAL A 69 -4.24 0.71 -2.46
C VAL A 69 -3.87 0.73 -1.00
N MET A 70 -3.38 -0.39 -0.48
CA MET A 70 -2.87 -0.50 0.88
C MET A 70 -1.36 -0.64 0.80
N LEU A 71 -0.67 0.35 1.32
CA LEU A 71 0.78 0.49 1.27
C LEU A 71 1.35 0.73 2.66
N THR A 72 2.64 0.46 2.79
CA THR A 72 3.48 0.87 3.92
C THR A 72 4.72 1.55 3.36
N ASP A 73 5.41 2.34 4.15
CA ASP A 73 6.67 3.00 3.80
C ASP A 73 7.80 1.99 3.55
N PHE A 74 7.88 0.93 4.34
CA PHE A 74 8.82 -0.19 4.20
C PHE A 74 8.27 -1.43 4.89
N GLY A 75 8.96 -2.54 4.72
CA GLY A 75 8.64 -3.80 5.40
C GLY A 75 9.26 -3.91 6.79
N ARG A 76 9.19 -5.12 7.34
CA ARG A 76 9.78 -5.47 8.64
C ARG A 76 10.76 -6.61 8.47
N THR A 77 11.79 -6.62 9.33
CA THR A 77 12.83 -7.67 9.30
C THR A 77 12.21 -9.07 9.36
N PRO A 78 12.65 -10.00 8.50
CA PRO A 78 12.23 -11.39 8.61
C PRO A 78 12.62 -12.00 9.95
N LYS A 79 13.76 -11.61 10.49
CA LYS A 79 14.23 -12.02 11.82
C LYS A 79 13.54 -11.21 12.92
N ILE A 80 13.04 -11.91 13.92
CA ILE A 80 12.48 -11.35 15.15
C ILE A 80 13.63 -10.93 16.06
N ASN A 81 13.55 -9.73 16.62
CA ASN A 81 14.54 -9.20 17.56
C ASN A 81 14.34 -9.73 19.00
N GLY A 82 15.25 -9.35 19.90
CA GLY A 82 15.23 -9.81 21.30
C GLY A 82 14.00 -9.34 22.12
N GLY A 83 13.26 -8.35 21.66
CA GLY A 83 12.01 -7.88 22.26
C GLY A 83 10.74 -8.51 21.67
N ALA A 84 10.87 -9.61 20.92
CA ALA A 84 9.78 -10.20 20.15
C ALA A 84 9.16 -9.22 19.12
N GLY A 85 9.93 -8.24 18.69
CA GLY A 85 9.57 -7.23 17.70
C GLY A 85 10.20 -7.49 16.34
N ARG A 86 9.83 -6.64 15.37
CA ARG A 86 10.44 -6.59 14.05
C ARG A 86 10.87 -5.15 13.74
N ASP A 87 12.10 -4.99 13.27
CA ASP A 87 12.65 -3.68 12.96
C ASP A 87 12.37 -3.26 11.51
N HIS A 88 12.66 -2.01 11.18
CA HIS A 88 12.48 -1.49 9.83
C HIS A 88 13.33 -2.24 8.81
N PHE A 89 12.76 -2.55 7.66
CA PHE A 89 13.44 -3.31 6.62
C PHE A 89 12.91 -2.95 5.23
N ALA A 90 13.75 -2.29 4.44
CA ALA A 90 13.36 -1.84 3.11
C ALA A 90 13.52 -2.89 2.00
N GLY A 91 14.16 -4.04 2.30
CA GLY A 91 14.53 -5.02 1.28
C GLY A 91 13.36 -5.77 0.65
N CYS A 92 12.27 -5.96 1.40
CA CYS A 92 11.09 -6.66 0.89
C CYS A 92 9.85 -6.29 1.70
N TYR A 93 8.75 -5.99 1.02
CA TYR A 93 7.43 -5.78 1.63
C TYR A 93 6.32 -6.08 0.62
N SER A 94 5.08 -6.04 1.07
CA SER A 94 3.91 -6.31 0.24
C SER A 94 2.99 -5.11 0.16
N ALA A 95 2.33 -4.97 -0.99
CA ALA A 95 1.24 -4.02 -1.21
C ALA A 95 -0.03 -4.76 -1.63
N VAL A 96 -1.20 -4.18 -1.38
CA VAL A 96 -2.49 -4.74 -1.78
C VAL A 96 -3.20 -3.74 -2.69
N PHE A 97 -3.75 -4.26 -3.78
CA PHE A 97 -4.57 -3.51 -4.73
C PHE A 97 -5.95 -4.17 -4.83
N ALA A 98 -7.01 -3.37 -4.85
CA ALA A 98 -8.36 -3.85 -5.07
C ALA A 98 -9.19 -2.81 -5.83
N GLY A 99 -10.09 -3.28 -6.69
CA GLY A 99 -10.92 -2.40 -7.52
C GLY A 99 -10.17 -1.69 -8.63
N GLY A 100 -10.78 -0.65 -9.22
CA GLY A 100 -10.15 0.16 -10.26
C GLY A 100 -9.72 -0.63 -11.51
N GLY A 101 -10.41 -1.72 -11.83
CA GLY A 101 -10.05 -2.60 -12.95
C GLY A 101 -9.00 -3.66 -12.65
N ILE A 102 -8.46 -3.71 -11.43
CA ILE A 102 -7.49 -4.75 -11.03
C ILE A 102 -8.14 -6.13 -11.01
N GLN A 103 -7.49 -7.10 -11.63
CA GLN A 103 -7.90 -8.50 -11.57
C GLN A 103 -7.64 -9.06 -10.17
N GLY A 104 -8.72 -9.33 -9.43
CA GLY A 104 -8.64 -9.86 -8.08
C GLY A 104 -8.16 -11.32 -8.00
N GLY A 105 -7.75 -11.76 -6.82
CA GLY A 105 -7.38 -13.14 -6.53
C GLY A 105 -6.01 -13.58 -7.02
N GLN A 106 -5.18 -12.66 -7.52
CA GLN A 106 -3.82 -12.94 -7.97
C GLN A 106 -2.77 -12.50 -6.94
N VAL A 107 -1.63 -13.17 -6.98
CA VAL A 107 -0.41 -12.78 -6.26
C VAL A 107 0.66 -12.49 -7.31
N TYR A 108 1.21 -11.28 -7.28
CA TYR A 108 2.29 -10.85 -8.17
C TYR A 108 3.60 -10.79 -7.41
N GLY A 109 4.59 -11.54 -7.87
CA GLY A 109 5.89 -11.61 -7.23
C GLY A 109 5.93 -12.52 -6.00
N LYS A 110 7.14 -12.81 -5.56
CA LYS A 110 7.41 -13.50 -4.31
C LYS A 110 8.78 -13.10 -3.75
N SER A 111 8.98 -13.28 -2.45
CA SER A 111 10.28 -13.14 -1.82
C SER A 111 11.10 -14.43 -1.90
N THR A 112 12.40 -14.30 -1.70
CA THR A 112 13.28 -15.44 -1.37
C THR A 112 12.75 -16.19 -0.13
N PRO A 113 13.13 -17.46 0.07
CA PRO A 113 12.73 -18.20 1.27
C PRO A 113 13.12 -17.52 2.59
N SER A 114 14.18 -16.70 2.57
CA SER A 114 14.61 -15.93 3.74
C SER A 114 13.79 -14.66 3.98
N GLY A 115 13.01 -14.21 3.00
CA GLY A 115 12.21 -12.99 3.08
C GLY A 115 13.03 -11.69 3.02
N HIS A 116 14.30 -11.75 2.66
CA HIS A 116 15.17 -10.57 2.65
C HIS A 116 15.10 -9.75 1.37
N GLU A 117 14.72 -10.36 0.26
CA GLU A 117 14.68 -9.70 -1.04
C GLU A 117 13.61 -10.32 -1.93
N PRO A 118 13.13 -9.61 -2.95
CA PRO A 118 12.31 -10.20 -4.01
C PRO A 118 13.11 -11.26 -4.78
N ASP A 119 12.46 -12.38 -5.11
CA ASP A 119 13.01 -13.48 -5.91
C ASP A 119 12.49 -13.43 -7.35
N GLU A 120 11.16 -13.52 -7.50
CA GLU A 120 10.51 -13.47 -8.82
C GLU A 120 9.63 -12.23 -8.93
N LYS A 121 9.61 -11.63 -10.13
CA LYS A 121 8.78 -10.47 -10.46
C LYS A 121 8.87 -9.35 -9.40
N GLY A 122 10.10 -9.08 -8.92
CA GLY A 122 10.34 -7.96 -8.01
C GLY A 122 9.90 -6.65 -8.64
N CYS A 123 9.28 -5.79 -7.85
CA CYS A 123 8.86 -4.46 -8.24
C CYS A 123 9.22 -3.46 -7.14
N GLY A 124 9.40 -2.21 -7.52
CA GLY A 124 9.73 -1.13 -6.61
C GLY A 124 8.62 -0.09 -6.48
N PRO A 125 8.78 0.90 -5.59
CA PRO A 125 7.84 2.00 -5.46
C PRO A 125 7.51 2.72 -6.78
N PRO A 126 8.47 2.96 -7.71
CA PRO A 126 8.12 3.55 -9.00
C PRO A 126 7.12 2.72 -9.81
N ASP A 127 7.21 1.39 -9.77
CA ASP A 127 6.29 0.50 -10.49
C ASP A 127 4.89 0.53 -9.89
N LEU A 128 4.80 0.64 -8.55
CA LEU A 128 3.52 0.83 -7.86
C LEU A 128 2.88 2.18 -8.25
N HIS A 129 3.66 3.27 -8.29
CA HIS A 129 3.18 4.57 -8.75
C HIS A 129 2.71 4.52 -10.20
N ALA A 130 3.48 3.91 -11.09
CA ALA A 130 3.10 3.73 -12.48
C ALA A 130 1.78 2.95 -12.63
N THR A 131 1.58 1.93 -11.79
CA THR A 131 0.34 1.15 -11.75
C THR A 131 -0.86 2.00 -11.30
N ILE A 132 -0.67 2.83 -10.27
CA ILE A 132 -1.71 3.77 -9.80
C ILE A 132 -2.04 4.78 -10.90
N PHE A 133 -1.02 5.37 -11.54
CA PHE A 133 -1.23 6.33 -12.65
C PHE A 133 -1.97 5.69 -13.82
N GLN A 134 -1.64 4.45 -14.19
CA GLN A 134 -2.36 3.72 -15.21
C GLN A 134 -3.84 3.54 -14.85
N ALA A 135 -4.15 3.14 -13.62
CA ALA A 135 -5.53 3.01 -13.15
C ALA A 135 -6.30 4.34 -13.19
N MET A 136 -5.61 5.46 -12.96
CA MET A 136 -6.18 6.81 -13.04
C MET A 136 -6.26 7.35 -14.48
N GLY A 137 -5.80 6.61 -15.48
CA GLY A 137 -5.77 7.06 -16.87
C GLY A 137 -4.68 8.12 -17.16
N ILE A 138 -3.69 8.24 -16.27
CA ILE A 138 -2.58 9.18 -16.41
C ILE A 138 -1.45 8.49 -17.20
N ASP A 139 -1.04 9.09 -18.31
CA ASP A 139 0.09 8.61 -19.10
C ASP A 139 1.41 8.88 -18.36
N THR A 140 2.09 7.84 -17.93
CA THR A 140 3.36 7.94 -17.20
C THR A 140 4.50 8.54 -18.01
N ARG A 141 4.35 8.65 -19.34
CA ARG A 141 5.31 9.31 -20.23
C ARG A 141 5.23 10.84 -20.20
N HIS A 142 4.19 11.38 -19.56
CA HIS A 142 4.10 12.82 -19.36
C HIS A 142 5.30 13.35 -18.58
N THR A 143 5.72 14.55 -18.95
CA THR A 143 6.76 15.28 -18.25
C THR A 143 6.22 16.56 -17.65
N LEU A 144 6.75 16.95 -16.52
CA LEU A 144 6.55 18.25 -15.90
C LEU A 144 7.87 19.03 -15.93
N PRO A 145 7.85 20.35 -16.06
CA PRO A 145 9.06 21.14 -15.94
C PRO A 145 9.59 21.06 -14.50
N ASN A 146 10.89 20.85 -14.35
CA ASN A 146 11.58 21.03 -13.08
C ASN A 146 11.87 22.52 -12.82
N PRO A 147 12.48 22.91 -11.69
CA PRO A 147 12.80 24.33 -11.41
C PRO A 147 13.70 25.00 -12.45
N GLU A 148 14.47 24.24 -13.22
CA GLU A 148 15.31 24.71 -14.31
C GLU A 148 14.61 24.66 -15.69
N ASP A 149 13.30 24.47 -15.70
CA ASP A 149 12.44 24.38 -16.89
C ASP A 149 12.79 23.19 -17.82
N LEU A 150 13.42 22.16 -17.27
CA LEU A 150 13.76 20.94 -18.01
C LEU A 150 12.65 19.90 -17.81
N PRO A 151 12.34 19.06 -18.83
CA PRO A 151 11.30 18.04 -18.71
C PRO A 151 11.71 16.94 -17.73
N LEU A 152 10.94 16.76 -16.67
CA LEU A 152 11.08 15.69 -15.70
C LEU A 152 9.93 14.69 -15.87
N ALA A 153 10.23 13.41 -16.07
CA ALA A 153 9.21 12.37 -16.11
C ALA A 153 8.42 12.32 -14.78
N ILE A 154 7.10 12.16 -14.86
CA ILE A 154 6.26 12.06 -13.66
C ILE A 154 6.45 10.72 -12.95
N CYS A 155 6.94 9.70 -13.67
CA CYS A 155 7.20 8.38 -13.11
C CYS A 155 8.19 7.62 -13.99
N ASP A 156 9.20 7.00 -13.39
CA ASP A 156 10.19 6.16 -14.08
C ASP A 156 9.85 4.66 -14.02
N GLY A 157 8.80 4.30 -13.31
CA GLY A 157 8.35 2.93 -13.12
C GLY A 157 7.59 2.37 -14.33
N LYS A 158 7.40 1.06 -14.31
CA LYS A 158 6.56 0.35 -15.28
C LYS A 158 5.31 -0.18 -14.60
N PRO A 159 4.12 0.05 -15.17
CA PRO A 159 2.90 -0.49 -14.60
C PRO A 159 2.96 -2.02 -14.48
N LEU A 160 2.48 -2.54 -13.36
CA LEU A 160 2.40 -3.98 -13.13
C LEU A 160 1.24 -4.58 -13.93
N PRO A 161 1.36 -5.83 -14.44
CA PRO A 161 0.33 -6.48 -15.24
C PRO A 161 -0.80 -7.02 -14.34
N LEU A 162 -1.53 -6.12 -13.71
CA LEU A 162 -2.60 -6.46 -12.75
C LEU A 162 -4.02 -6.23 -13.31
N PHE A 163 -4.14 -5.65 -14.50
CA PHE A 163 -5.40 -5.32 -15.19
C PHE A 163 -5.87 -6.38 -16.15
#